data_3351a29548f427c54f7aca14e677cdc8
#
_entry.id   3351a29548f427c54f7aca14e677cdc8
#
_cell.length_a   1.000
_cell.length_b   1.000
_cell.length_c   1.000
_cell.angle_alpha   90.00
_cell.angle_beta   90.00
_cell.angle_gamma   90.00
#
_symmetry.space_group_name_H-M   'P 1'
#
loop_
_entity.id
_entity.type
_entity.pdbx_description
1 polymer ?
#
loop_
_entity_poly.entity_id
_entity_poly.type
_entity_poly.pdbx_seq_one_letter_code
_entity_poly.pdbx_strand_id
1 'polypeptide(L)'
;MRKPTRPLARRIDERQPAPYGNLSDDQKKLVTNYAALQAAGTAYKTYEQNYAAAKTVIDLIKDIGKVNEGMTRTEADTVKKKIQTAQDAYNKLTSDQKKMVTNYADLQAATAAYQTYETNYAAAKAAEDLIKAIGTVTKDSYDAIQKATEAYNKLTVTQKKLVDAKLVQQLQDASARYKELLEQTTGANGEKVPTDQLLVPDEVQTEDTQPFDWSIVWISLGILAAAGVITFVIRWFIAMRRAKQKKEA
;
A
#
# COMPACT_ATOMS: atom_id res chain seq x y z
N MET A 1 13.49 27.99 -11.84
CA MET A 1 12.05 27.56 -11.82
C MET A 1 11.34 28.22 -12.99
N ARG A 2 10.96 27.47 -14.02
CA ARG A 2 10.15 27.98 -15.14
C ARG A 2 8.70 28.12 -14.67
N LYS A 3 8.11 29.30 -14.77
CA LYS A 3 6.69 29.53 -14.56
C LYS A 3 5.90 28.59 -15.49
N PRO A 4 4.83 27.93 -15.01
CA PRO A 4 3.97 27.15 -15.91
C PRO A 4 3.41 28.05 -16.98
N THR A 5 3.70 27.71 -18.24
CA THR A 5 3.13 28.42 -19.39
C THR A 5 1.61 28.28 -19.35
N ARG A 6 0.93 29.40 -19.41
CA ARG A 6 -0.56 29.50 -19.49
C ARG A 6 -1.06 28.52 -20.57
N PRO A 7 -2.07 27.67 -20.30
CA PRO A 7 -2.55 26.71 -21.27
C PRO A 7 -2.94 27.39 -22.58
N LEU A 8 -2.53 26.80 -23.69
CA LEU A 8 -2.80 27.31 -25.04
C LEU A 8 -4.28 27.64 -25.32
N ALA A 9 -5.18 26.91 -24.67
CA ALA A 9 -6.62 27.10 -24.85
C ALA A 9 -7.18 28.41 -24.27
N ARG A 10 -6.60 28.93 -23.18
CA ARG A 10 -7.02 30.26 -22.71
C ARG A 10 -6.73 31.34 -23.75
N ARG A 11 -5.66 31.14 -24.55
CA ARG A 11 -5.35 32.03 -25.67
C ARG A 11 -6.36 31.89 -26.84
N ILE A 12 -6.93 30.72 -27.03
CA ILE A 12 -7.91 30.48 -28.08
C ILE A 12 -9.29 31.08 -27.68
N ASP A 13 -9.72 30.88 -26.44
CA ASP A 13 -11.02 31.37 -25.93
C ASP A 13 -11.07 32.93 -25.84
N GLU A 14 -9.95 33.55 -25.43
CA GLU A 14 -9.85 35.03 -25.34
C GLU A 14 -9.75 35.72 -26.70
N ARG A 15 -9.39 35.01 -27.80
CA ARG A 15 -9.18 35.61 -29.14
C ARG A 15 -10.35 35.39 -30.12
N GLN A 16 -11.28 34.51 -29.81
CA GLN A 16 -12.17 33.99 -30.84
C GLN A 16 -13.61 34.42 -30.88
N PRO A 17 -14.29 34.79 -29.80
CA PRO A 17 -15.69 35.25 -29.94
C PRO A 17 -15.80 36.60 -30.65
N ALA A 18 -14.81 37.48 -30.47
CA ALA A 18 -14.91 38.84 -30.98
C ALA A 18 -14.79 38.97 -32.50
N PRO A 19 -13.79 38.36 -33.20
CA PRO A 19 -13.66 38.53 -34.66
C PRO A 19 -14.84 37.97 -35.45
N TYR A 20 -15.30 36.73 -35.13
CA TYR A 20 -16.44 36.14 -35.85
C TYR A 20 -17.79 36.79 -35.47
N GLY A 21 -17.97 37.16 -34.20
CA GLY A 21 -19.14 37.84 -33.72
C GLY A 21 -19.37 39.20 -34.38
N ASN A 22 -18.28 39.87 -34.77
CA ASN A 22 -18.30 41.20 -35.40
C ASN A 22 -18.51 41.17 -36.93
N LEU A 23 -18.55 39.99 -37.53
CA LEU A 23 -18.77 39.84 -38.96
C LEU A 23 -20.25 40.08 -39.32
N SER A 24 -20.51 40.68 -40.50
CA SER A 24 -21.86 40.70 -41.08
C SER A 24 -22.31 39.29 -41.46
N ASP A 25 -23.60 39.08 -41.68
CA ASP A 25 -24.17 37.79 -42.03
C ASP A 25 -23.60 37.26 -43.38
N ASP A 26 -23.31 38.13 -44.32
CA ASP A 26 -22.70 37.76 -45.58
C ASP A 26 -21.21 37.39 -45.39
N GLN A 27 -20.50 38.06 -44.54
CA GLN A 27 -19.12 37.70 -44.17
C GLN A 27 -19.07 36.39 -43.42
N LYS A 28 -20.04 36.09 -42.51
CA LYS A 28 -20.16 34.82 -41.79
C LYS A 28 -20.34 33.62 -42.77
N LYS A 29 -21.08 33.80 -43.82
CA LYS A 29 -21.30 32.78 -44.89
C LYS A 29 -19.98 32.37 -45.58
N LEU A 30 -19.00 33.26 -45.65
CA LEU A 30 -17.70 32.99 -46.22
C LEU A 30 -16.76 32.20 -45.28
N VAL A 31 -17.07 32.12 -43.99
CA VAL A 31 -16.28 31.37 -43.00
C VAL A 31 -16.78 29.94 -42.92
N THR A 32 -16.29 29.08 -43.80
CA THR A 32 -16.76 27.68 -43.94
C THR A 32 -16.29 26.73 -42.81
N ASN A 33 -15.27 27.11 -42.04
CA ASN A 33 -14.67 26.29 -41.00
C ASN A 33 -15.03 26.69 -39.57
N TYR A 34 -15.97 27.62 -39.35
CA TYR A 34 -16.35 28.07 -38.01
C TYR A 34 -16.94 26.92 -37.16
N ALA A 35 -17.73 26.03 -37.76
CA ALA A 35 -18.27 24.86 -37.05
C ALA A 35 -17.18 23.94 -36.50
N ALA A 36 -16.06 23.74 -37.25
CA ALA A 36 -14.92 22.95 -36.81
C ALA A 36 -14.24 23.61 -35.58
N LEU A 37 -14.15 24.95 -35.58
CA LEU A 37 -13.61 25.68 -34.45
C LEU A 37 -14.49 25.56 -33.20
N GLN A 38 -15.82 25.67 -33.35
CA GLN A 38 -16.75 25.46 -32.25
C GLN A 38 -16.65 24.03 -31.68
N ALA A 39 -16.56 23.02 -32.56
CA ALA A 39 -16.39 21.63 -32.17
C ALA A 39 -15.07 21.43 -31.38
N ALA A 40 -13.98 22.02 -31.86
CA ALA A 40 -12.69 21.98 -31.16
C ALA A 40 -12.75 22.67 -29.78
N GLY A 41 -13.43 23.82 -29.68
CA GLY A 41 -13.64 24.51 -28.42
C GLY A 41 -14.46 23.66 -27.42
N THR A 42 -15.51 23.00 -27.90
CA THR A 42 -16.33 22.09 -27.08
C THR A 42 -15.51 20.88 -26.60
N ALA A 43 -14.77 20.24 -27.51
CA ALA A 43 -13.91 19.12 -27.19
C ALA A 43 -12.84 19.49 -26.13
N TYR A 44 -12.27 20.70 -26.28
CA TYR A 44 -11.30 21.20 -25.33
C TYR A 44 -11.91 21.45 -23.93
N LYS A 45 -13.09 22.05 -23.84
CA LYS A 45 -13.81 22.22 -22.56
C LYS A 45 -14.09 20.88 -21.88
N THR A 46 -14.51 19.88 -22.67
CA THR A 46 -14.71 18.51 -22.15
C THR A 46 -13.41 17.91 -21.61
N TYR A 47 -12.31 18.10 -22.36
CA TYR A 47 -10.97 17.66 -21.90
C TYR A 47 -10.58 18.34 -20.58
N GLU A 48 -10.74 19.65 -20.45
CA GLU A 48 -10.41 20.39 -19.22
C GLU A 48 -11.24 19.88 -18.02
N GLN A 49 -12.52 19.64 -18.22
CA GLN A 49 -13.40 19.09 -17.17
C GLN A 49 -12.95 17.68 -16.75
N ASN A 50 -12.64 16.82 -17.71
CA ASN A 50 -12.16 15.47 -17.44
C ASN A 50 -10.81 15.49 -16.74
N TYR A 51 -9.90 16.36 -17.17
CA TYR A 51 -8.60 16.52 -16.53
C TYR A 51 -8.71 17.05 -15.10
N ALA A 52 -9.58 18.01 -14.84
CA ALA A 52 -9.81 18.55 -13.49
C ALA A 52 -10.33 17.46 -12.54
N ALA A 53 -11.27 16.63 -12.99
CA ALA A 53 -11.80 15.51 -12.21
C ALA A 53 -10.71 14.46 -11.93
N ALA A 54 -9.93 14.08 -12.95
CA ALA A 54 -8.81 13.13 -12.79
C ALA A 54 -7.72 13.70 -11.86
N LYS A 55 -7.39 14.99 -11.99
CA LYS A 55 -6.40 15.67 -11.15
C LYS A 55 -6.78 15.63 -9.68
N THR A 56 -8.04 15.80 -9.34
CA THR A 56 -8.52 15.67 -7.96
C THR A 56 -8.16 14.28 -7.39
N VAL A 57 -8.37 13.23 -8.16
CA VAL A 57 -8.04 11.85 -7.73
C VAL A 57 -6.52 11.66 -7.64
N ILE A 58 -5.76 12.18 -8.60
CA ILE A 58 -4.28 12.14 -8.56
C ILE A 58 -3.76 12.78 -7.28
N ASP A 59 -4.32 13.93 -6.88
CA ASP A 59 -3.90 14.63 -5.68
C ASP A 59 -4.31 13.88 -4.40
N LEU A 60 -5.50 13.26 -4.35
CA LEU A 60 -5.92 12.39 -3.25
C LEU A 60 -5.00 11.17 -3.09
N ILE A 61 -4.60 10.53 -4.18
CA ILE A 61 -3.67 9.40 -4.15
C ILE A 61 -2.30 9.84 -3.61
N LYS A 62 -1.79 10.99 -4.04
CA LYS A 62 -0.53 11.55 -3.52
C LYS A 62 -0.59 11.88 -2.02
N ASP A 63 -1.76 12.30 -1.54
CA ASP A 63 -1.97 12.63 -0.13
C ASP A 63 -1.93 11.40 0.79
N ILE A 64 -2.13 10.18 0.28
CA ILE A 64 -1.96 8.94 1.07
C ILE A 64 -0.56 8.88 1.64
N GLY A 65 0.45 9.25 0.85
CA GLY A 65 1.84 9.17 1.22
C GLY A 65 2.37 7.74 1.26
N LYS A 66 3.48 7.54 1.98
CA LYS A 66 4.11 6.23 2.12
C LYS A 66 3.42 5.42 3.22
N VAL A 67 2.91 4.25 2.87
CA VAL A 67 2.38 3.27 3.83
C VAL A 67 3.52 2.35 4.27
N ASN A 68 3.78 2.26 5.56
CA ASN A 68 4.82 1.40 6.12
C ASN A 68 4.23 0.42 7.15
N GLU A 69 4.95 -0.67 7.40
CA GLU A 69 4.48 -1.76 8.26
C GLU A 69 4.58 -1.43 9.77
N GLY A 70 5.33 -0.40 10.15
CA GLY A 70 5.55 0.02 11.53
C GLY A 70 4.68 1.19 11.98
N MET A 71 3.59 1.49 11.27
CA MET A 71 2.65 2.55 11.65
C MET A 71 2.00 2.27 13.00
N THR A 72 1.76 3.33 13.77
CA THR A 72 0.85 3.27 14.92
C THR A 72 -0.60 3.03 14.43
N ARG A 73 -1.46 2.54 15.32
CA ARG A 73 -2.89 2.35 14.98
C ARG A 73 -3.57 3.63 14.50
N THR A 74 -3.26 4.76 15.11
CA THR A 74 -3.81 6.08 14.74
C THR A 74 -3.38 6.49 13.32
N GLU A 75 -2.11 6.28 12.97
CA GLU A 75 -1.61 6.53 11.62
C GLU A 75 -2.28 5.60 10.59
N ALA A 76 -2.40 4.33 10.93
CA ALA A 76 -3.06 3.34 10.07
C ALA A 76 -4.53 3.68 9.81
N ASP A 77 -5.27 4.12 10.83
CA ASP A 77 -6.67 4.57 10.67
C ASP A 77 -6.77 5.81 9.79
N THR A 78 -5.79 6.70 9.85
CA THR A 78 -5.69 7.87 8.97
C THR A 78 -5.41 7.45 7.53
N VAL A 79 -4.45 6.57 7.31
CA VAL A 79 -4.11 6.01 6.00
C VAL A 79 -5.30 5.29 5.39
N LYS A 80 -6.02 4.47 6.18
CA LYS A 80 -7.25 3.79 5.75
C LYS A 80 -8.27 4.76 5.18
N LYS A 81 -8.54 5.85 5.90
CA LYS A 81 -9.50 6.88 5.45
C LYS A 81 -9.06 7.54 4.13
N LYS A 82 -7.76 7.84 3.99
CA LYS A 82 -7.22 8.44 2.77
C LYS A 82 -7.33 7.48 1.58
N ILE A 83 -6.98 6.19 1.75
CA ILE A 83 -7.14 5.16 0.73
C ILE A 83 -8.60 5.05 0.32
N GLN A 84 -9.53 4.97 1.27
CA GLN A 84 -10.96 4.87 0.99
C GLN A 84 -11.45 6.10 0.21
N THR A 85 -11.06 7.30 0.62
CA THR A 85 -11.44 8.56 -0.06
C THR A 85 -10.93 8.58 -1.51
N ALA A 86 -9.67 8.19 -1.75
CA ALA A 86 -9.11 8.14 -3.08
C ALA A 86 -9.80 7.08 -3.95
N GLN A 87 -10.08 5.89 -3.39
CA GLN A 87 -10.77 4.80 -4.08
C GLN A 87 -12.19 5.19 -4.48
N ASP A 88 -12.95 5.81 -3.57
CA ASP A 88 -14.31 6.26 -3.83
C ASP A 88 -14.35 7.35 -4.90
N ALA A 89 -13.38 8.28 -4.85
CA ALA A 89 -13.24 9.32 -5.87
C ALA A 89 -12.88 8.71 -7.24
N TYR A 90 -11.96 7.76 -7.30
CA TYR A 90 -11.60 7.06 -8.53
C TYR A 90 -12.78 6.27 -9.11
N ASN A 91 -13.55 5.59 -8.27
CA ASN A 91 -14.70 4.80 -8.72
C ASN A 91 -15.79 5.66 -9.37
N LYS A 92 -15.94 6.91 -8.96
CA LYS A 92 -16.91 7.88 -9.52
C LYS A 92 -16.48 8.44 -10.88
N LEU A 93 -15.23 8.29 -11.29
CA LEU A 93 -14.74 8.77 -12.56
C LEU A 93 -15.32 7.97 -13.74
N THR A 94 -15.59 8.68 -14.84
CA THR A 94 -15.90 8.05 -16.13
C THR A 94 -14.69 7.30 -16.68
N SER A 95 -14.90 6.45 -17.69
CA SER A 95 -13.80 5.71 -18.34
C SER A 95 -12.72 6.62 -18.91
N ASP A 96 -13.10 7.78 -19.49
CA ASP A 96 -12.13 8.72 -20.06
C ASP A 96 -11.36 9.48 -18.98
N GLN A 97 -12.00 9.84 -17.89
CA GLN A 97 -11.35 10.44 -16.72
C GLN A 97 -10.36 9.47 -16.05
N LYS A 98 -10.73 8.19 -15.91
CA LYS A 98 -9.83 7.14 -15.37
C LYS A 98 -8.56 6.97 -16.17
N LYS A 99 -8.61 7.09 -17.51
CA LYS A 99 -7.42 7.05 -18.38
C LYS A 99 -6.43 8.20 -18.10
N MET A 100 -6.91 9.31 -17.53
CA MET A 100 -6.09 10.47 -17.18
C MET A 100 -5.45 10.36 -15.79
N VAL A 101 -5.84 9.39 -14.96
CA VAL A 101 -5.24 9.16 -13.64
C VAL A 101 -3.93 8.39 -13.81
N THR A 102 -2.81 9.10 -13.68
CA THR A 102 -1.48 8.57 -13.99
C THR A 102 -0.85 7.75 -12.86
N ASN A 103 -1.36 7.88 -11.63
CA ASN A 103 -0.81 7.26 -10.42
C ASN A 103 -1.77 6.24 -9.76
N TYR A 104 -2.65 5.62 -10.51
CA TYR A 104 -3.57 4.60 -9.96
C TYR A 104 -2.83 3.39 -9.37
N ALA A 105 -1.67 3.04 -9.93
CA ALA A 105 -0.83 1.97 -9.39
C ALA A 105 -0.36 2.27 -7.95
N ASP A 106 -0.13 3.55 -7.61
CA ASP A 106 0.25 3.95 -6.26
C ASP A 106 -0.90 3.70 -5.27
N LEU A 107 -2.16 3.93 -5.68
CA LEU A 107 -3.33 3.60 -4.86
C LEU A 107 -3.44 2.10 -4.61
N GLN A 108 -3.19 1.28 -5.62
CA GLN A 108 -3.19 -0.18 -5.48
C GLN A 108 -2.07 -0.64 -4.54
N ALA A 109 -0.87 -0.10 -4.69
CA ALA A 109 0.28 -0.40 -3.83
C ALA A 109 0.02 0.01 -2.37
N ALA A 110 -0.53 1.22 -2.15
CA ALA A 110 -0.90 1.69 -0.81
C ALA A 110 -1.97 0.79 -0.17
N THR A 111 -2.95 0.36 -0.96
CA THR A 111 -4.01 -0.56 -0.48
C THR A 111 -3.42 -1.91 -0.07
N ALA A 112 -2.52 -2.49 -0.87
CA ALA A 112 -1.87 -3.75 -0.57
C ALA A 112 -0.98 -3.65 0.68
N ALA A 113 -0.20 -2.58 0.80
CA ALA A 113 0.64 -2.31 1.97
C ALA A 113 -0.20 -2.16 3.25
N TYR A 114 -1.33 -1.46 3.17
CA TYR A 114 -2.27 -1.33 4.28
C TYR A 114 -2.87 -2.70 4.68
N GLN A 115 -3.23 -3.55 3.74
CA GLN A 115 -3.73 -4.90 4.02
C GLN A 115 -2.67 -5.77 4.73
N THR A 116 -1.40 -5.65 4.30
CA THR A 116 -0.28 -6.32 4.98
C THR A 116 -0.14 -5.84 6.42
N TYR A 117 -0.20 -4.52 6.65
CA TYR A 117 -0.20 -3.96 8.01
C TYR A 117 -1.35 -4.52 8.86
N GLU A 118 -2.59 -4.56 8.36
CA GLU A 118 -3.76 -5.08 9.11
C GLU A 118 -3.56 -6.57 9.48
N THR A 119 -2.98 -7.35 8.57
CA THR A 119 -2.67 -8.77 8.85
C THR A 119 -1.63 -8.89 9.96
N ASN A 120 -0.57 -8.09 9.90
CA ASN A 120 0.48 -8.07 10.92
C ASN A 120 -0.06 -7.57 12.27
N TYR A 121 -0.87 -6.53 12.26
CA TYR A 121 -1.51 -5.99 13.45
C TYR A 121 -2.46 -7.01 14.11
N ALA A 122 -3.24 -7.73 13.33
CA ALA A 122 -4.14 -8.77 13.84
C ALA A 122 -3.36 -9.90 14.53
N ALA A 123 -2.23 -10.33 13.96
CA ALA A 123 -1.37 -11.34 14.57
C ALA A 123 -0.75 -10.85 15.90
N ALA A 124 -0.22 -9.61 15.91
CA ALA A 124 0.30 -8.99 17.13
C ALA A 124 -0.78 -8.88 18.22
N LYS A 125 -1.97 -8.43 17.84
CA LYS A 125 -3.12 -8.29 18.73
C LYS A 125 -3.56 -9.62 19.34
N ALA A 126 -3.54 -10.71 18.57
CA ALA A 126 -3.86 -12.04 19.07
C ALA A 126 -2.87 -12.50 20.16
N ALA A 127 -1.58 -12.21 19.98
CA ALA A 127 -0.58 -12.49 21.01
C ALA A 127 -0.78 -11.60 22.26
N GLU A 128 -1.07 -10.31 22.08
CA GLU A 128 -1.41 -9.42 23.20
C GLU A 128 -2.61 -9.91 24.02
N ASP A 129 -3.65 -10.40 23.36
CA ASP A 129 -4.84 -10.88 24.04
C ASP A 129 -4.55 -12.13 24.89
N LEU A 130 -3.65 -13.02 24.40
CA LEU A 130 -3.17 -14.16 25.19
C LEU A 130 -2.32 -13.71 26.38
N ILE A 131 -1.46 -12.71 26.22
CA ILE A 131 -0.67 -12.16 27.33
C ILE A 131 -1.60 -11.56 28.41
N LYS A 132 -2.57 -10.78 28.01
CA LYS A 132 -3.58 -10.21 28.93
C LYS A 132 -4.40 -11.28 29.66
N ALA A 133 -4.66 -12.41 28.98
CA ALA A 133 -5.43 -13.52 29.56
C ALA A 133 -4.69 -14.29 30.67
N ILE A 134 -3.37 -14.13 30.81
CA ILE A 134 -2.61 -14.74 31.91
C ILE A 134 -3.15 -14.27 33.27
N GLY A 135 -3.49 -12.97 33.38
CA GLY A 135 -4.00 -12.39 34.63
C GLY A 135 -3.02 -12.51 35.80
N THR A 136 -3.53 -12.82 36.97
CA THR A 136 -2.70 -13.06 38.19
C THR A 136 -2.01 -14.41 38.08
N VAL A 137 -0.68 -14.43 38.21
CA VAL A 137 0.10 -15.65 38.10
C VAL A 137 -0.05 -16.52 39.37
N THR A 138 -0.50 -17.76 39.16
CA THR A 138 -0.64 -18.82 40.13
C THR A 138 0.08 -20.08 39.66
N LYS A 139 0.07 -21.16 40.47
CA LYS A 139 0.63 -22.47 40.07
C LYS A 139 -0.08 -23.11 38.86
N ASP A 140 -1.32 -22.69 38.57
CA ASP A 140 -2.09 -23.21 37.43
C ASP A 140 -1.89 -22.36 36.15
N SER A 141 -1.02 -21.34 36.19
CA SER A 141 -0.81 -20.40 35.07
C SER A 141 0.10 -20.95 33.97
N TYR A 142 0.66 -22.17 34.12
CA TYR A 142 1.62 -22.75 33.17
C TYR A 142 1.12 -22.69 31.72
N ASP A 143 -0.06 -23.27 31.46
CA ASP A 143 -0.59 -23.39 30.12
C ASP A 143 -0.88 -22.01 29.48
N ALA A 144 -1.35 -21.05 30.27
CA ALA A 144 -1.63 -19.69 29.80
C ALA A 144 -0.31 -18.97 29.42
N ILE A 145 0.73 -19.09 30.25
CA ILE A 145 2.05 -18.50 29.99
C ILE A 145 2.68 -19.17 28.76
N GLN A 146 2.62 -20.50 28.64
CA GLN A 146 3.15 -21.21 27.48
C GLN A 146 2.46 -20.78 26.18
N LYS A 147 1.14 -20.75 26.13
CA LYS A 147 0.37 -20.32 24.96
C LYS A 147 0.71 -18.88 24.54
N ALA A 148 0.81 -17.97 25.50
CA ALA A 148 1.17 -16.59 25.23
C ALA A 148 2.61 -16.48 24.69
N THR A 149 3.56 -17.20 25.29
CA THR A 149 4.97 -17.22 24.86
C THR A 149 5.12 -17.80 23.47
N GLU A 150 4.48 -18.94 23.19
CA GLU A 150 4.49 -19.54 21.85
C GLU A 150 3.90 -18.59 20.79
N ALA A 151 2.76 -17.95 21.10
CA ALA A 151 2.13 -17.01 20.19
C ALA A 151 3.05 -15.83 19.90
N TYR A 152 3.70 -15.26 20.93
CA TYR A 152 4.65 -14.16 20.76
C TYR A 152 5.89 -14.60 19.96
N ASN A 153 6.48 -15.76 20.28
CA ASN A 153 7.70 -16.26 19.62
C ASN A 153 7.46 -16.59 18.13
N LYS A 154 6.25 -17.02 17.75
CA LYS A 154 5.83 -17.26 16.35
C LYS A 154 5.67 -15.98 15.53
N LEU A 155 5.59 -14.81 16.17
CA LEU A 155 5.50 -13.54 15.45
C LEU A 155 6.78 -13.24 14.67
N THR A 156 6.63 -12.69 13.48
CA THR A 156 7.76 -12.12 12.72
C THR A 156 8.32 -10.89 13.42
N VAL A 157 9.52 -10.45 13.05
CA VAL A 157 10.13 -9.23 13.59
C VAL A 157 9.21 -8.01 13.43
N THR A 158 8.57 -7.85 12.28
CA THR A 158 7.61 -6.77 12.02
C THR A 158 6.40 -6.85 12.94
N GLN A 159 5.86 -8.05 13.17
CA GLN A 159 4.71 -8.27 14.05
C GLN A 159 5.07 -8.01 15.52
N LYS A 160 6.24 -8.44 15.98
CA LYS A 160 6.75 -8.18 17.33
C LYS A 160 6.86 -6.67 17.63
N LYS A 161 7.26 -5.86 16.64
CA LYS A 161 7.30 -4.39 16.78
C LYS A 161 5.91 -3.75 16.99
N LEU A 162 4.84 -4.43 16.62
CA LEU A 162 3.46 -3.96 16.80
C LEU A 162 2.85 -4.35 18.16
N VAL A 163 3.49 -5.25 18.90
CA VAL A 163 3.07 -5.63 20.25
C VAL A 163 3.48 -4.53 21.24
N ASP A 164 2.56 -4.18 22.16
CA ASP A 164 2.88 -3.21 23.21
C ASP A 164 4.03 -3.73 24.10
N ALA A 165 5.11 -2.95 24.20
CA ALA A 165 6.29 -3.29 24.99
C ALA A 165 5.98 -3.61 26.45
N LYS A 166 4.95 -2.95 27.03
CA LYS A 166 4.50 -3.25 28.41
C LYS A 166 3.92 -4.65 28.52
N LEU A 167 3.25 -5.15 27.48
CA LEU A 167 2.72 -6.51 27.48
C LEU A 167 3.84 -7.55 27.31
N VAL A 168 4.86 -7.23 26.52
CA VAL A 168 6.06 -8.09 26.43
C VAL A 168 6.73 -8.20 27.79
N GLN A 169 6.92 -7.08 28.50
CA GLN A 169 7.46 -7.08 29.87
C GLN A 169 6.55 -7.88 30.81
N GLN A 170 5.24 -7.70 30.73
CA GLN A 170 4.27 -8.46 31.53
C GLN A 170 4.40 -9.97 31.31
N LEU A 171 4.65 -10.42 30.07
CA LEU A 171 4.87 -11.83 29.78
C LEU A 171 6.16 -12.36 30.40
N GLN A 172 7.24 -11.58 30.36
CA GLN A 172 8.51 -11.90 31.02
C GLN A 172 8.36 -12.00 32.52
N ASP A 173 7.70 -11.01 33.13
CA ASP A 173 7.44 -10.97 34.59
C ASP A 173 6.56 -12.15 35.00
N ALA A 174 5.54 -12.51 34.19
CA ALA A 174 4.68 -13.67 34.48
C ALA A 174 5.48 -14.98 34.45
N SER A 175 6.41 -15.14 33.50
CA SER A 175 7.29 -16.31 33.42
C SER A 175 8.23 -16.39 34.61
N ALA A 176 8.83 -15.27 35.01
CA ALA A 176 9.69 -15.17 36.18
C ALA A 176 8.94 -15.49 37.49
N ARG A 177 7.75 -14.90 37.64
CA ARG A 177 6.92 -15.12 38.83
C ARG A 177 6.46 -16.56 38.96
N TYR A 178 6.12 -17.20 37.84
CA TYR A 178 5.77 -18.61 37.83
C TYR A 178 6.93 -19.51 38.29
N LYS A 179 8.18 -19.26 37.84
CA LYS A 179 9.38 -19.97 38.31
C LYS A 179 9.57 -19.82 39.83
N GLU A 180 9.45 -18.60 40.36
CA GLU A 180 9.55 -18.34 41.81
C GLU A 180 8.52 -19.15 42.63
N LEU A 181 7.27 -19.24 42.13
CA LEU A 181 6.20 -20.01 42.79
C LEU A 181 6.52 -21.51 42.81
N LEU A 182 7.12 -22.04 41.74
CA LEU A 182 7.55 -23.43 41.68
C LEU A 182 8.71 -23.69 42.64
N GLU A 183 9.72 -22.83 42.70
CA GLU A 183 10.88 -22.97 43.61
C GLU A 183 10.46 -22.93 45.07
N GLN A 184 9.55 -22.04 45.45
CA GLN A 184 9.00 -21.97 46.81
C GLN A 184 8.26 -23.24 47.23
N THR A 185 7.70 -23.98 46.26
CA THR A 185 6.96 -25.23 46.52
C THR A 185 7.88 -26.44 46.60
N THR A 186 8.96 -26.46 45.81
CA THR A 186 9.95 -27.54 45.78
C THR A 186 10.74 -27.63 47.07
N GLY A 187 10.96 -26.51 47.77
CA GLY A 187 11.60 -26.48 49.08
C GLY A 187 10.83 -27.19 50.20
N ALA A 188 9.53 -27.45 50.01
CA ALA A 188 8.68 -28.08 51.03
C ALA A 188 8.54 -29.60 50.87
N ASN A 189 8.62 -30.17 49.63
CA ASN A 189 8.31 -31.57 49.33
C ASN A 189 9.37 -32.36 48.51
N GLY A 190 10.52 -31.75 48.16
CA GLY A 190 11.63 -32.47 47.53
C GLY A 190 11.40 -32.95 46.07
N GLU A 191 10.25 -32.69 45.47
CA GLU A 191 9.96 -33.09 44.10
C GLU A 191 10.31 -31.94 43.13
N LYS A 192 11.27 -32.18 42.26
CA LYS A 192 11.77 -31.21 41.27
C LYS A 192 10.78 -31.11 40.10
N VAL A 193 10.02 -30.02 40.04
CA VAL A 193 9.23 -29.71 38.84
C VAL A 193 10.21 -29.27 37.73
N PRO A 194 10.11 -29.77 36.48
CA PRO A 194 10.98 -29.37 35.38
C PRO A 194 10.77 -27.89 35.04
N THR A 195 11.63 -27.01 35.55
CA THR A 195 11.63 -25.57 35.22
C THR A 195 12.31 -25.29 33.87
N ASP A 196 12.98 -26.27 33.28
CA ASP A 196 13.69 -26.23 32.01
C ASP A 196 12.76 -26.28 30.79
N GLN A 197 11.47 -26.64 30.99
CA GLN A 197 10.47 -26.68 29.91
C GLN A 197 9.69 -25.38 29.72
N LEU A 198 9.89 -24.37 30.59
CA LEU A 198 9.22 -23.10 30.43
C LEU A 198 9.84 -22.31 29.27
N LEU A 199 9.08 -22.12 28.20
CA LEU A 199 9.51 -21.28 27.08
C LEU A 199 9.75 -19.84 27.57
N VAL A 200 10.82 -19.25 27.08
CA VAL A 200 11.14 -17.84 27.37
C VAL A 200 10.71 -17.03 26.15
N PRO A 201 10.07 -15.86 26.35
CA PRO A 201 9.80 -14.95 25.26
C PRO A 201 11.13 -14.54 24.59
N ASP A 202 11.17 -14.61 23.25
CA ASP A 202 12.31 -14.09 22.51
C ASP A 202 12.48 -12.60 22.80
N GLU A 203 13.72 -12.17 23.00
CA GLU A 203 14.02 -10.74 23.05
C GLU A 203 13.58 -10.09 21.74
N VAL A 204 12.99 -8.89 21.84
CA VAL A 204 12.72 -8.08 20.64
C VAL A 204 14.07 -7.74 20.04
N GLN A 205 14.44 -8.42 18.96
CA GLN A 205 15.64 -8.08 18.23
C GLN A 205 15.44 -6.65 17.69
N THR A 206 16.07 -5.68 18.36
CA THR A 206 16.36 -4.40 17.72
C THR A 206 17.20 -4.74 16.52
N GLU A 207 16.78 -4.33 15.31
CA GLU A 207 17.51 -4.59 14.09
C GLU A 207 18.98 -4.25 14.32
N ASP A 208 19.77 -5.29 14.61
CA ASP A 208 21.18 -5.25 14.30
C ASP A 208 21.21 -5.17 12.77
N THR A 209 21.82 -4.12 12.26
CA THR A 209 21.91 -3.81 10.84
C THR A 209 22.64 -4.94 10.12
N GLN A 210 21.95 -6.05 9.89
CA GLN A 210 22.41 -7.01 8.90
C GLN A 210 22.40 -6.26 7.56
N PRO A 211 23.53 -6.20 6.87
CA PRO A 211 23.55 -5.56 5.57
C PRO A 211 22.48 -6.21 4.71
N PHE A 212 21.58 -5.34 4.17
CA PHE A 212 20.48 -5.75 3.30
C PHE A 212 21.01 -6.74 2.27
N ASP A 213 20.52 -7.98 2.31
CA ASP A 213 20.98 -9.02 1.39
C ASP A 213 20.48 -8.73 -0.03
N TRP A 214 21.33 -8.04 -0.79
CA TRP A 214 21.08 -7.71 -2.19
C TRP A 214 20.84 -8.92 -3.08
N SER A 215 21.18 -10.16 -2.62
CA SER A 215 20.97 -11.37 -3.40
C SER A 215 19.49 -11.64 -3.67
N ILE A 216 18.60 -11.33 -2.71
CA ILE A 216 17.15 -11.50 -2.86
C ILE A 216 16.58 -10.50 -3.88
N VAL A 217 17.13 -9.27 -3.91
CA VAL A 217 16.71 -8.24 -4.90
C VAL A 217 17.13 -8.64 -6.31
N TRP A 218 18.33 -9.20 -6.47
CA TRP A 218 18.81 -9.67 -7.77
C TRP A 218 18.03 -10.87 -8.29
N ILE A 219 17.61 -11.79 -7.39
CA ILE A 219 16.77 -12.95 -7.76
C ILE A 219 15.39 -12.46 -8.23
N SER A 220 14.75 -11.52 -7.54
CA SER A 220 13.45 -10.99 -7.93
C SER A 220 13.51 -10.14 -9.20
N LEU A 221 14.57 -9.32 -9.38
CA LEU A 221 14.82 -8.58 -10.62
C LEU A 221 15.15 -9.52 -11.78
N GLY A 222 15.90 -10.60 -11.53
CA GLY A 222 16.23 -11.63 -12.53
C GLY A 222 14.99 -12.35 -13.05
N ILE A 223 14.01 -12.66 -12.18
CA ILE A 223 12.74 -13.30 -12.57
C ILE A 223 11.90 -12.35 -13.41
N LEU A 224 11.83 -11.05 -13.05
CA LEU A 224 11.11 -10.02 -13.83
C LEU A 224 11.76 -9.78 -15.21
N ALA A 225 13.09 -9.74 -15.28
CA ALA A 225 13.83 -9.60 -16.52
C ALA A 225 13.65 -10.83 -17.43
N ALA A 226 13.66 -12.05 -16.88
CA ALA A 226 13.40 -13.28 -17.63
C ALA A 226 11.99 -13.35 -18.18
N ALA A 227 10.97 -12.91 -17.44
CA ALA A 227 9.59 -12.84 -17.92
C ALA A 227 9.44 -11.81 -19.05
N GLY A 228 10.11 -10.66 -18.97
CA GLY A 228 10.14 -9.65 -20.03
C GLY A 228 10.80 -10.14 -21.32
N VAL A 229 11.93 -10.84 -21.21
CA VAL A 229 12.64 -11.42 -22.35
C VAL A 229 11.81 -12.51 -23.02
N ILE A 230 11.16 -13.39 -22.24
CA ILE A 230 10.31 -14.46 -22.80
C ILE A 230 9.11 -13.86 -23.56
N THR A 231 8.45 -12.84 -23.03
CA THR A 231 7.33 -12.18 -23.73
C THR A 231 7.79 -11.44 -24.97
N PHE A 232 8.98 -10.84 -24.97
CA PHE A 232 9.56 -10.18 -26.14
C PHE A 232 9.92 -11.19 -27.24
N VAL A 233 10.55 -12.31 -26.88
CA VAL A 233 10.91 -13.38 -27.81
C VAL A 233 9.67 -14.02 -28.44
N ILE A 234 8.61 -14.28 -27.66
CA ILE A 234 7.35 -14.84 -28.18
C ILE A 234 6.70 -13.85 -29.15
N ARG A 235 6.62 -12.56 -28.82
CA ARG A 235 6.08 -11.53 -29.71
C ARG A 235 6.89 -11.38 -30.99
N TRP A 236 8.21 -11.43 -30.91
CA TRP A 236 9.11 -11.37 -32.04
C TRP A 236 8.94 -12.58 -32.96
N PHE A 237 8.81 -13.79 -32.40
CA PHE A 237 8.58 -15.02 -33.16
C PHE A 237 7.23 -15.02 -33.89
N ILE A 238 6.17 -14.51 -33.25
CA ILE A 238 4.84 -14.36 -33.84
C ILE A 238 4.89 -13.33 -34.99
N ALA A 239 5.61 -12.23 -34.82
CA ALA A 239 5.77 -11.20 -35.84
C ALA A 239 6.54 -11.75 -37.07
N MET A 240 7.59 -12.53 -36.84
CA MET A 240 8.34 -13.21 -37.96
C MET A 240 7.49 -14.22 -38.71
N ARG A 241 6.68 -15.03 -38.02
CA ARG A 241 5.75 -15.96 -38.70
C ARG A 241 4.73 -15.23 -39.59
N ARG A 242 4.16 -14.13 -39.09
CA ARG A 242 3.22 -13.30 -39.91
C ARG A 242 3.88 -12.63 -41.08
N ALA A 243 5.14 -12.22 -40.95
CA ALA A 243 5.90 -11.64 -42.08
C ALA A 243 6.22 -12.67 -43.15
N LYS A 244 6.46 -13.95 -42.79
CA LYS A 244 6.72 -15.03 -43.73
C LYS A 244 5.46 -15.43 -44.52
N GLN A 245 4.31 -15.48 -43.85
CA GLN A 245 3.02 -15.78 -44.50
C GLN A 245 2.57 -14.70 -45.52
N LYS A 246 2.99 -13.42 -45.29
CA LYS A 246 2.72 -12.33 -46.26
C LYS A 246 3.62 -12.34 -47.51
N LYS A 247 4.70 -13.11 -47.51
CA LYS A 247 5.60 -13.25 -48.68
C LYS A 247 5.27 -14.46 -49.55
N GLU A 248 4.44 -15.39 -49.03
CA GLU A 248 4.05 -16.63 -49.74
C GLU A 248 2.58 -16.56 -50.25
N ALA A 249 1.89 -15.41 -50.04
CA ALA A 249 0.58 -15.06 -50.60
C ALA A 249 0.73 -13.91 -51.63
#